data_ccdea5a5c13d4577e7172ee317e6f7bf
#
_entry.id   ccdea5a5c13d4577e7172ee317e6f7bf
#
_cell.length_a   1.000
_cell.length_b   1.000
_cell.length_c   1.000
_cell.angle_alpha   90.00
_cell.angle_beta   90.00
_cell.angle_gamma   90.00
#
_symmetry.space_group_name_H-M   'P 1'
#
loop_
_entity.id
_entity.type
_entity.pdbx_description
1 polymer ?
#
loop_
_entity_poly.entity_id
_entity_poly.type
_entity_poly.pdbx_seq_one_letter_code
_entity_poly.pdbx_strand_id
1 'polypeptide(L)'
;MTESLRLAAGYPAARAVAPIVRAHFSKHIDDAVRRGQAVAAVPDEESIEAMIEAAFWASLRREEGYIPKVSLAFVSPDEATMPLRFERPLPLEPSALTRIAPAVERAGIHLGVQRTDAGWAVWGTVRAIPVSSFVLEAAAPGLLVVKHQRGDSGKFVNVAVLEGDQIKIVDERASSLPDCPPLVESLLGFESPASWVESVNVLVQLAVSMRAHGRGGLLLVVPPGSDEWRVSIVRPISYAVEPRFSGLARLAAADPADQRRPAWTEALGRTVDAIAGLTAVDGAAILTRDYELLAFGAKIARRKGSPQVEQVMVTEPIEGGTPAIVHPEHLGGTRHLSAAQFTHDQRNVLCLVASQDGRFTVFAWSPCEDMVHAHRVEVLLI
;
A
#
# COMPACT_ATOMS: atom_id res chain seq x y z
N MET A 1 21.17 38.54 17.81
CA MET A 1 21.65 37.28 17.24
C MET A 1 21.36 36.19 18.25
N THR A 2 20.23 35.56 18.15
CA THR A 2 19.85 34.43 18.98
C THR A 2 20.33 33.16 18.28
N GLU A 3 21.41 32.60 18.79
CA GLU A 3 21.92 31.30 18.38
C GLU A 3 20.88 30.26 18.78
N SER A 4 20.11 29.79 17.80
CA SER A 4 19.12 28.73 17.98
C SER A 4 19.91 27.47 18.33
N LEU A 5 19.79 26.98 19.57
CA LEU A 5 20.26 25.65 19.96
C LEU A 5 19.62 24.61 19.04
N ARG A 6 20.33 24.21 17.99
CA ARG A 6 20.00 23.01 17.24
C ARG A 6 20.38 21.83 18.13
N LEU A 7 19.44 21.37 18.93
CA LEU A 7 19.47 20.00 19.45
C LEU A 7 19.48 19.09 18.22
N ALA A 8 20.61 18.43 17.98
CA ALA A 8 20.71 17.33 17.03
C ALA A 8 20.01 16.11 17.66
N ALA A 9 18.70 16.20 17.83
CA ALA A 9 17.87 15.05 18.12
C ALA A 9 17.74 14.27 16.81
N GLY A 10 18.62 13.31 16.55
CA GLY A 10 18.52 12.38 15.44
C GLY A 10 17.21 11.61 15.54
N TYR A 11 16.75 11.06 14.42
CA TYR A 11 15.59 10.16 14.39
C TYR A 11 16.07 8.72 14.66
N PRO A 12 15.88 8.16 15.88
CA PRO A 12 16.49 6.87 16.28
C PRO A 12 16.05 5.69 15.40
N ALA A 13 14.81 5.74 14.87
CA ALA A 13 14.31 4.69 13.98
C ALA A 13 15.11 4.63 12.66
N ALA A 14 15.63 5.76 12.17
CA ALA A 14 16.47 5.79 10.98
C ALA A 14 17.74 4.95 11.17
N ARG A 15 18.43 5.13 12.28
CA ARG A 15 19.63 4.36 12.64
C ARG A 15 19.33 2.89 12.86
N ALA A 16 18.23 2.57 13.52
CA ALA A 16 17.83 1.20 13.82
C ALA A 16 17.50 0.39 12.56
N VAL A 17 16.84 1.03 11.55
CA VAL A 17 16.41 0.36 10.34
C VAL A 17 17.47 0.29 9.25
N ALA A 18 18.47 1.18 9.25
CA ALA A 18 19.47 1.31 8.19
C ALA A 18 20.21 -0.01 7.88
N PRO A 19 20.75 -0.78 8.86
CA PRO A 19 21.43 -2.04 8.57
C PRO A 19 20.48 -3.10 7.98
N ILE A 20 19.22 -3.15 8.42
CA ILE A 20 18.22 -4.11 7.94
C ILE A 20 17.89 -3.81 6.47
N VAL A 21 17.60 -2.54 6.16
CA VAL A 21 17.31 -2.07 4.81
C VAL A 21 18.51 -2.31 3.89
N ARG A 22 19.73 -1.99 4.32
CA ARG A 22 20.94 -2.26 3.54
C ARG A 22 21.08 -3.74 3.19
N ALA A 23 20.90 -4.64 4.17
CA ALA A 23 20.98 -6.09 3.96
C ALA A 23 19.94 -6.56 2.93
N HIS A 24 18.71 -6.04 3.00
CA HIS A 24 17.64 -6.31 2.03
C HIS A 24 18.06 -5.90 0.62
N PHE A 25 18.51 -4.65 0.41
CA PHE A 25 18.93 -4.16 -0.90
C PHE A 25 20.14 -4.91 -1.45
N SER A 26 21.13 -5.23 -0.63
CA SER A 26 22.29 -6.02 -1.05
C SER A 26 21.88 -7.37 -1.63
N LYS A 27 20.97 -8.07 -0.96
CA LYS A 27 20.44 -9.36 -1.42
C LYS A 27 19.71 -9.25 -2.77
N HIS A 28 18.81 -8.25 -2.92
CA HIS A 28 18.04 -8.07 -4.15
C HIS A 28 18.91 -7.64 -5.33
N ILE A 29 19.92 -6.82 -5.08
CA ILE A 29 20.88 -6.39 -6.11
C ILE A 29 21.75 -7.57 -6.55
N ASP A 30 22.25 -8.42 -5.64
CA ASP A 30 22.99 -9.63 -5.97
C ASP A 30 22.15 -10.58 -6.83
N ASP A 31 20.86 -10.72 -6.54
CA ASP A 31 19.91 -11.52 -7.33
C ASP A 31 19.66 -10.92 -8.73
N ALA A 32 19.58 -9.61 -8.86
CA ALA A 32 19.39 -8.91 -10.13
C ALA A 32 20.65 -8.97 -11.00
N VAL A 33 21.84 -8.81 -10.40
CA VAL A 33 23.14 -8.97 -11.07
C VAL A 33 23.29 -10.39 -11.64
N ARG A 34 22.94 -11.41 -10.85
CA ARG A 34 22.94 -12.81 -11.34
C ARG A 34 22.03 -13.03 -12.54
N ARG A 35 20.97 -12.24 -12.69
CA ARG A 35 20.06 -12.25 -13.84
C ARG A 35 20.50 -11.35 -15.00
N GLY A 36 21.68 -10.71 -14.89
CA GLY A 36 22.23 -9.84 -15.94
C GLY A 36 21.50 -8.49 -16.09
N GLN A 37 20.79 -8.03 -15.05
CA GLN A 37 20.08 -6.75 -15.07
C GLN A 37 21.03 -5.62 -14.69
N ALA A 38 20.82 -4.43 -15.29
CA ALA A 38 21.45 -3.21 -14.81
C ALA A 38 20.84 -2.79 -13.47
N VAL A 39 21.66 -2.65 -12.44
CA VAL A 39 21.23 -2.38 -11.08
C VAL A 39 21.76 -1.05 -10.57
N ALA A 40 21.05 -0.44 -9.63
CA ALA A 40 21.53 0.73 -8.88
C ALA A 40 22.63 0.36 -7.88
N ALA A 41 23.38 1.37 -7.42
CA ALA A 41 24.26 1.21 -6.29
C ALA A 41 23.48 0.92 -5.00
N VAL A 42 24.03 0.03 -4.14
CA VAL A 42 23.49 -0.20 -2.79
C VAL A 42 23.82 1.02 -1.93
N PRO A 43 22.83 1.71 -1.31
CA PRO A 43 23.16 2.76 -0.35
C PRO A 43 23.81 2.14 0.89
N ASP A 44 24.83 2.80 1.44
CA ASP A 44 25.38 2.43 2.74
C ASP A 44 24.43 2.87 3.88
N GLU A 45 24.71 2.39 5.10
CA GLU A 45 23.87 2.67 6.27
C GLU A 45 23.79 4.17 6.58
N GLU A 46 24.91 4.90 6.38
CA GLU A 46 24.96 6.35 6.58
C GLU A 46 24.05 7.09 5.59
N SER A 47 24.02 6.65 4.32
CA SER A 47 23.11 7.18 3.29
C SER A 47 21.65 6.95 3.66
N ILE A 48 21.32 5.73 4.07
CA ILE A 48 19.96 5.35 4.45
C ILE A 48 19.50 6.17 5.66
N GLU A 49 20.33 6.25 6.71
CA GLU A 49 20.06 7.04 7.91
C GLU A 49 19.81 8.51 7.56
N ALA A 50 20.72 9.12 6.78
CA ALA A 50 20.62 10.53 6.40
C ALA A 50 19.35 10.84 5.58
N MET A 51 19.00 9.97 4.63
CA MET A 51 17.79 10.15 3.81
C MET A 51 16.52 10.01 4.65
N ILE A 52 16.43 8.99 5.50
CA ILE A 52 15.28 8.76 6.39
C ILE A 52 15.12 9.92 7.37
N GLU A 53 16.21 10.37 8.00
CA GLU A 53 16.18 11.50 8.94
C GLU A 53 15.69 12.78 8.27
N ALA A 54 16.27 13.15 7.13
CA ALA A 54 15.87 14.36 6.39
C ALA A 54 14.40 14.31 5.95
N ALA A 55 13.94 13.16 5.44
CA ALA A 55 12.56 12.97 5.01
C ALA A 55 11.57 12.99 6.20
N PHE A 56 11.92 12.37 7.33
CA PHE A 56 11.11 12.39 8.54
C PHE A 56 10.83 13.80 9.01
N TRP A 57 11.89 14.59 9.23
CA TRP A 57 11.74 15.97 9.68
C TRP A 57 11.09 16.88 8.63
N ALA A 58 11.25 16.59 7.33
CA ALA A 58 10.54 17.29 6.27
C ALA A 58 9.04 17.01 6.33
N SER A 59 8.64 15.76 6.55
CA SER A 59 7.23 15.33 6.59
C SER A 59 6.41 15.99 7.70
N LEU A 60 7.08 16.41 8.79
CA LEU A 60 6.44 17.09 9.93
C LEU A 60 6.30 18.60 9.71
N ARG A 61 6.88 19.14 8.65
CA ARG A 61 6.79 20.57 8.32
C ARG A 61 5.54 20.84 7.49
N ARG A 62 5.23 22.13 7.36
CA ARG A 62 4.20 22.62 6.45
C ARG A 62 4.78 23.75 5.61
N GLU A 63 4.46 23.75 4.34
CA GLU A 63 4.74 24.85 3.42
C GLU A 63 3.42 25.43 2.96
N GLU A 64 3.18 26.71 3.24
CA GLU A 64 1.91 27.39 2.92
C GLU A 64 0.64 26.64 3.38
N GLY A 65 0.72 25.90 4.49
CA GLY A 65 -0.36 25.08 5.01
C GLY A 65 -0.46 23.67 4.47
N TYR A 66 0.27 23.33 3.41
CA TYR A 66 0.31 22.00 2.82
C TYR A 66 1.33 21.09 3.51
N ILE A 67 1.01 19.81 3.60
CA ILE A 67 1.91 18.76 4.07
C ILE A 67 2.75 18.31 2.88
N PRO A 68 4.09 18.42 2.94
CA PRO A 68 4.94 18.04 1.83
C PRO A 68 4.95 16.53 1.62
N LYS A 69 4.67 16.09 0.40
CA LYS A 69 4.94 14.72 -0.04
C LYS A 69 6.31 14.71 -0.68
N VAL A 70 7.22 13.95 -0.11
CA VAL A 70 8.62 13.86 -0.57
C VAL A 70 8.89 12.46 -1.03
N SER A 71 9.49 12.34 -2.21
CA SER A 71 10.01 11.08 -2.73
C SER A 71 11.47 11.26 -3.09
N LEU A 72 12.34 10.45 -2.47
CA LEU A 72 13.79 10.46 -2.65
C LEU A 72 14.23 9.16 -3.32
N ALA A 73 15.17 9.24 -4.28
CA ALA A 73 15.82 8.06 -4.86
C ALA A 73 17.33 8.16 -4.68
N PHE A 74 17.94 7.10 -4.16
CA PHE A 74 19.39 6.99 -4.11
C PHE A 74 19.90 6.55 -5.47
N VAL A 75 20.32 7.51 -6.27
CA VAL A 75 20.77 7.30 -7.66
C VAL A 75 21.66 8.47 -8.07
N SER A 76 22.74 8.18 -8.78
CA SER A 76 23.58 9.23 -9.36
C SER A 76 22.95 9.81 -10.64
N PRO A 77 23.30 11.04 -11.03
CA PRO A 77 22.82 11.63 -12.28
C PRO A 77 23.17 10.81 -13.52
N ASP A 78 24.26 10.04 -13.48
CA ASP A 78 24.76 9.27 -14.62
C ASP A 78 24.05 7.91 -14.76
N GLU A 79 23.45 7.38 -13.68
CA GLU A 79 22.62 6.18 -13.67
C GLU A 79 21.17 6.48 -14.07
N ALA A 80 20.74 7.74 -13.96
CA ALA A 80 19.36 8.14 -14.21
C ALA A 80 19.09 8.33 -15.72
N THR A 81 17.92 7.87 -16.18
CA THR A 81 17.47 8.10 -17.54
C THR A 81 16.74 9.44 -17.63
N MET A 82 17.20 10.34 -18.49
CA MET A 82 16.65 11.69 -18.69
C MET A 82 16.52 12.50 -17.39
N PRO A 83 17.59 12.68 -16.60
CA PRO A 83 17.56 13.44 -15.37
C PRO A 83 17.34 14.94 -15.63
N LEU A 84 16.54 15.58 -14.77
CA LEU A 84 16.52 17.05 -14.68
C LEU A 84 17.53 17.46 -13.61
N ARG A 85 18.68 17.96 -14.01
CA ARG A 85 19.75 18.36 -13.09
C ARG A 85 19.59 19.81 -12.66
N PHE A 86 19.80 20.09 -11.37
CA PHE A 86 19.89 21.45 -10.87
C PHE A 86 21.30 22.02 -11.15
N GLU A 87 21.38 23.28 -11.48
CA GLU A 87 22.69 23.97 -11.64
C GLU A 87 23.51 23.87 -10.34
N ARG A 88 22.84 24.01 -9.21
CA ARG A 88 23.44 23.87 -7.89
C ARG A 88 22.65 22.82 -7.08
N PRO A 89 23.29 21.71 -6.70
CA PRO A 89 22.66 20.73 -5.82
C PRO A 89 22.19 21.36 -4.51
N LEU A 90 21.06 20.91 -4.00
CA LEU A 90 20.53 21.37 -2.72
C LEU A 90 21.05 20.47 -1.59
N PRO A 91 21.34 21.00 -0.40
CA PRO A 91 21.68 20.16 0.74
C PRO A 91 20.50 19.24 1.08
N LEU A 92 20.79 18.01 1.51
CA LEU A 92 19.79 17.07 1.98
C LEU A 92 19.32 17.49 3.39
N GLU A 93 18.52 18.53 3.45
CA GLU A 93 18.00 19.11 4.69
C GLU A 93 16.48 19.19 4.66
N PRO A 94 15.80 19.03 5.81
CA PRO A 94 14.35 19.08 5.90
C PRO A 94 13.73 20.34 5.29
N SER A 95 14.39 21.51 5.49
CA SER A 95 13.93 22.79 4.94
C SER A 95 14.02 22.87 3.40
N ALA A 96 15.06 22.29 2.81
CA ALA A 96 15.22 22.22 1.36
C ALA A 96 14.19 21.23 0.76
N LEU A 97 14.03 20.06 1.38
CA LEU A 97 13.06 19.04 0.94
C LEU A 97 11.63 19.58 0.98
N THR A 98 11.24 20.28 2.07
CA THR A 98 9.90 20.86 2.20
C THR A 98 9.60 21.82 1.05
N ARG A 99 10.53 22.73 0.70
CA ARG A 99 10.34 23.71 -0.36
C ARG A 99 10.28 23.11 -1.76
N ILE A 100 11.03 22.03 -2.01
CA ILE A 100 11.07 21.38 -3.34
C ILE A 100 9.99 20.27 -3.50
N ALA A 101 9.31 19.87 -2.44
CA ALA A 101 8.31 18.80 -2.43
C ALA A 101 7.28 18.91 -3.57
N PRO A 102 6.74 20.09 -3.95
CA PRO A 102 5.80 20.21 -5.06
C PRO A 102 6.31 19.67 -6.40
N ALA A 103 7.64 19.65 -6.61
CA ALA A 103 8.23 19.11 -7.83
C ALA A 103 8.12 17.59 -7.96
N VAL A 104 7.90 16.87 -6.85
CA VAL A 104 7.84 15.40 -6.78
C VAL A 104 6.53 14.87 -6.16
N GLU A 105 5.52 15.70 -6.05
CA GLU A 105 4.20 15.32 -5.53
C GLU A 105 3.48 14.29 -6.41
N ARG A 106 3.79 14.30 -7.72
CA ARG A 106 3.24 13.31 -8.66
C ARG A 106 3.98 11.98 -8.54
N ALA A 107 3.22 10.90 -8.45
CA ALA A 107 3.76 9.56 -8.41
C ALA A 107 4.77 9.29 -9.54
N GLY A 108 5.86 8.59 -9.23
CA GLY A 108 6.91 8.24 -10.19
C GLY A 108 7.89 9.38 -10.51
N ILE A 109 7.88 10.48 -9.74
CA ILE A 109 8.91 11.51 -9.80
C ILE A 109 9.65 11.52 -8.46
N HIS A 110 10.97 11.43 -8.49
CA HIS A 110 11.79 11.37 -7.30
C HIS A 110 12.86 12.44 -7.31
N LEU A 111 13.27 12.92 -6.14
CA LEU A 111 14.48 13.72 -5.95
C LEU A 111 15.67 12.78 -5.93
N GLY A 112 16.62 12.95 -6.84
CA GLY A 112 17.84 12.17 -6.88
C GLY A 112 18.82 12.63 -5.80
N VAL A 113 19.27 11.70 -4.96
CA VAL A 113 20.20 11.94 -3.85
C VAL A 113 21.53 11.29 -4.16
N GLN A 114 22.62 12.01 -3.89
CA GLN A 114 23.99 11.50 -3.98
C GLN A 114 24.88 12.06 -2.87
N ARG A 115 25.99 11.39 -2.62
CA ARG A 115 27.06 11.91 -1.77
C ARG A 115 27.94 12.88 -2.56
N THR A 116 28.32 13.98 -1.94
CA THR A 116 29.27 14.96 -2.45
C THR A 116 30.36 15.23 -1.40
N ASP A 117 31.40 15.96 -1.75
CA ASP A 117 32.45 16.35 -0.78
C ASP A 117 31.91 17.21 0.37
N ALA A 118 30.79 17.91 0.14
CA ALA A 118 30.10 18.74 1.14
C ALA A 118 29.06 17.98 1.96
N GLY A 119 28.86 16.67 1.74
CA GLY A 119 27.84 15.85 2.38
C GLY A 119 26.77 15.35 1.41
N TRP A 120 25.59 15.04 1.92
CA TRP A 120 24.46 14.55 1.11
C TRP A 120 23.77 15.70 0.38
N ALA A 121 23.49 15.52 -0.90
CA ALA A 121 22.85 16.54 -1.72
C ALA A 121 21.78 15.97 -2.65
N VAL A 122 20.72 16.76 -2.87
CA VAL A 122 19.71 16.56 -3.91
C VAL A 122 20.20 17.21 -5.17
N TRP A 123 20.50 16.42 -6.19
CA TRP A 123 21.09 16.89 -7.44
C TRP A 123 20.07 17.26 -8.53
N GLY A 124 18.80 16.85 -8.36
CA GLY A 124 17.77 17.09 -9.37
C GLY A 124 16.54 16.22 -9.19
N THR A 125 15.74 16.06 -10.26
CA THR A 125 14.60 15.15 -10.30
C THR A 125 14.80 14.07 -11.35
N VAL A 126 14.21 12.89 -11.10
CA VAL A 126 14.30 11.70 -11.96
C VAL A 126 12.97 10.97 -12.01
N ARG A 127 12.66 10.37 -13.16
CA ARG A 127 11.46 9.53 -13.35
C ARG A 127 11.80 8.06 -13.62
N ALA A 128 12.86 7.83 -14.37
CA ALA A 128 13.29 6.47 -14.70
C ALA A 128 14.60 6.18 -13.94
N ILE A 129 14.53 5.25 -13.04
CA ILE A 129 15.62 4.81 -12.15
C ILE A 129 15.96 3.35 -12.44
N PRO A 130 17.21 2.91 -12.20
CA PRO A 130 17.59 1.51 -12.35
C PRO A 130 16.77 0.57 -11.47
N VAL A 131 16.73 -0.70 -11.87
CA VAL A 131 16.11 -1.77 -11.09
C VAL A 131 16.75 -1.87 -9.69
N SER A 132 15.93 -2.17 -8.70
CA SER A 132 16.34 -2.28 -7.30
C SER A 132 16.89 -0.99 -6.68
N SER A 133 16.66 0.19 -7.30
CA SER A 133 17.00 1.47 -6.67
C SER A 133 16.26 1.63 -5.33
N PHE A 134 17.00 2.14 -4.35
CA PHE A 134 16.40 2.56 -3.08
C PHE A 134 15.54 3.80 -3.30
N VAL A 135 14.28 3.72 -2.90
CA VAL A 135 13.34 4.84 -2.89
C VAL A 135 12.76 5.01 -1.49
N LEU A 136 12.67 6.25 -1.04
CA LEU A 136 12.07 6.63 0.24
C LEU A 136 10.95 7.64 -0.02
N GLU A 137 9.75 7.33 0.43
CA GLU A 137 8.59 8.22 0.33
C GLU A 137 8.12 8.66 1.71
N ALA A 138 7.87 9.96 1.87
CA ALA A 138 7.09 10.49 2.99
C ALA A 138 5.60 10.50 2.56
N ALA A 139 4.86 9.49 2.99
CA ALA A 139 3.46 9.28 2.62
C ALA A 139 2.49 10.16 3.42
N ALA A 140 2.85 10.45 4.69
CA ALA A 140 2.12 11.33 5.60
C ALA A 140 3.09 11.87 6.67
N PRO A 141 2.67 12.83 7.52
CA PRO A 141 3.49 13.30 8.64
C PRO A 141 3.95 12.16 9.53
N GLY A 142 5.27 11.97 9.64
CA GLY A 142 5.87 10.90 10.44
C GLY A 142 5.72 9.49 9.86
N LEU A 143 5.13 9.34 8.66
CA LEU A 143 4.96 8.06 7.98
C LEU A 143 5.87 8.00 6.75
N LEU A 144 6.89 7.16 6.83
CA LEU A 144 7.86 6.94 5.76
C LEU A 144 7.78 5.51 5.24
N VAL A 145 8.01 5.34 3.94
CA VAL A 145 8.04 4.03 3.29
C VAL A 145 9.30 3.89 2.46
N VAL A 146 10.07 2.86 2.77
CA VAL A 146 11.20 2.42 1.95
C VAL A 146 10.67 1.45 0.90
N LYS A 147 11.02 1.71 -0.36
CA LYS A 147 10.56 0.91 -1.51
C LYS A 147 11.74 0.56 -2.42
N HIS A 148 11.60 -0.51 -3.18
CA HIS A 148 12.44 -0.77 -4.34
C HIS A 148 11.61 -1.08 -5.58
N GLN A 149 12.15 -0.81 -6.77
CA GLN A 149 11.51 -1.16 -8.02
C GLN A 149 11.87 -2.59 -8.41
N ARG A 150 10.87 -3.43 -8.70
CA ARG A 150 11.10 -4.80 -9.19
C ARG A 150 11.51 -4.79 -10.66
N GLY A 151 12.48 -5.66 -11.00
CA GLY A 151 13.03 -5.75 -12.35
C GLY A 151 12.10 -6.38 -13.38
N ASP A 152 11.14 -7.17 -12.94
CA ASP A 152 10.22 -7.92 -13.79
C ASP A 152 8.97 -7.12 -14.19
N SER A 153 8.50 -6.26 -13.33
CA SER A 153 7.23 -5.55 -13.51
C SER A 153 7.34 -4.01 -13.50
N GLY A 154 8.51 -3.47 -13.14
CA GLY A 154 8.67 -2.03 -12.93
C GLY A 154 7.86 -1.46 -11.76
N LYS A 155 7.17 -2.31 -10.99
CA LYS A 155 6.38 -1.92 -9.82
C LYS A 155 7.27 -1.71 -8.61
N PHE A 156 6.85 -0.79 -7.74
CA PHE A 156 7.48 -0.59 -6.44
C PHE A 156 6.90 -1.56 -5.41
N VAL A 157 7.77 -2.11 -4.59
CA VAL A 157 7.43 -2.98 -3.46
C VAL A 157 7.93 -2.33 -2.17
N ASN A 158 7.09 -2.33 -1.15
CA ASN A 158 7.44 -1.80 0.15
C ASN A 158 8.40 -2.76 0.87
N VAL A 159 9.47 -2.22 1.42
CA VAL A 159 10.51 -2.95 2.17
C VAL A 159 10.35 -2.71 3.66
N ALA A 160 10.16 -1.45 4.03
CA ALA A 160 9.99 -1.03 5.41
C ALA A 160 9.03 0.15 5.50
N VAL A 161 8.25 0.18 6.57
CA VAL A 161 7.38 1.28 6.94
C VAL A 161 7.80 1.79 8.31
N LEU A 162 8.06 3.10 8.41
CA LEU A 162 8.37 3.77 9.66
C LEU A 162 7.23 4.73 9.99
N GLU A 163 6.60 4.54 11.13
CA GLU A 163 5.51 5.39 11.64
C GLU A 163 5.84 5.86 13.06
N GLY A 164 6.27 7.11 13.17
CA GLY A 164 6.78 7.62 14.44
C GLY A 164 7.99 6.81 14.91
N ASP A 165 7.88 6.12 16.04
CA ASP A 165 8.90 5.25 16.62
C ASP A 165 8.76 3.77 16.22
N GLN A 166 7.72 3.41 15.48
CA GLN A 166 7.47 2.05 15.02
C GLN A 166 8.18 1.77 13.69
N ILE A 167 8.82 0.61 13.61
CA ILE A 167 9.46 0.10 12.40
C ILE A 167 8.81 -1.23 12.07
N LYS A 168 8.28 -1.35 10.84
CA LYS A 168 7.71 -2.58 10.29
C LYS A 168 8.49 -2.96 9.05
N ILE A 169 9.14 -4.11 9.07
CA ILE A 169 9.81 -4.69 7.90
C ILE A 169 8.84 -5.64 7.22
N VAL A 170 8.63 -5.47 5.92
CA VAL A 170 7.70 -6.31 5.16
C VAL A 170 8.28 -7.72 5.00
N ASP A 171 7.51 -8.74 5.40
CA ASP A 171 7.86 -10.15 5.17
C ASP A 171 7.49 -10.56 3.75
N GLU A 172 8.44 -10.51 2.84
CA GLU A 172 8.25 -10.91 1.44
C GLU A 172 7.91 -12.38 1.25
N ARG A 173 8.14 -13.23 2.24
CA ARG A 173 7.91 -14.68 2.15
C ARG A 173 6.53 -15.10 2.64
N ALA A 174 5.73 -14.16 3.15
CA ALA A 174 4.44 -14.42 3.80
C ALA A 174 4.49 -15.53 4.87
N SER A 175 5.66 -15.75 5.47
CA SER A 175 5.84 -16.80 6.48
C SER A 175 4.96 -16.58 7.72
N SER A 176 4.53 -15.33 7.92
CA SER A 176 3.63 -14.90 8.99
C SER A 176 2.13 -14.99 8.62
N LEU A 177 1.79 -15.45 7.41
CA LEU A 177 0.42 -15.46 6.90
C LEU A 177 -0.06 -16.90 6.61
N PRO A 178 -0.49 -17.67 7.61
CA PRO A 178 -1.07 -18.98 7.38
C PRO A 178 -2.38 -18.83 6.58
N ASP A 179 -2.64 -19.76 5.67
CA ASP A 179 -3.86 -19.85 4.87
C ASP A 179 -4.26 -18.52 4.19
N CYS A 180 -3.26 -17.91 3.52
CA CYS A 180 -3.39 -16.58 2.94
C CYS A 180 -4.29 -16.58 1.69
N PRO A 181 -5.30 -15.69 1.61
CA PRO A 181 -6.11 -15.57 0.40
C PRO A 181 -5.26 -15.08 -0.80
N PRO A 182 -5.58 -15.48 -2.04
CA PRO A 182 -4.85 -15.04 -3.25
C PRO A 182 -4.74 -13.52 -3.41
N LEU A 183 -5.72 -12.76 -2.87
CA LEU A 183 -5.65 -11.29 -2.86
C LEU A 183 -4.47 -10.79 -2.03
N VAL A 184 -4.23 -11.38 -0.85
CA VAL A 184 -3.13 -10.95 0.03
C VAL A 184 -1.79 -11.40 -0.54
N GLU A 185 -1.71 -12.60 -1.11
CA GLU A 185 -0.52 -13.06 -1.87
C GLU A 185 -0.19 -12.10 -3.00
N SER A 186 -1.21 -11.62 -3.69
CA SER A 186 -1.09 -10.64 -4.76
C SER A 186 -0.58 -9.28 -4.29
N LEU A 187 -1.04 -8.80 -3.13
CA LEU A 187 -0.55 -7.57 -2.51
C LEU A 187 0.93 -7.68 -2.11
N LEU A 188 1.36 -8.84 -1.65
CA LEU A 188 2.75 -9.11 -1.31
C LEU A 188 3.67 -9.21 -2.54
N GLY A 189 3.08 -9.30 -3.75
CA GLY A 189 3.84 -9.51 -4.96
C GLY A 189 4.44 -10.92 -5.05
N PHE A 190 3.94 -11.87 -4.26
CA PHE A 190 4.26 -13.29 -4.40
C PHE A 190 3.69 -13.82 -5.69
N GLU A 191 4.52 -14.44 -6.42
CA GLU A 191 4.29 -14.84 -7.78
C GLU A 191 3.43 -16.09 -7.94
N SER A 192 2.55 -15.99 -8.93
CA SER A 192 2.51 -16.98 -10.01
C SER A 192 3.33 -16.42 -11.17
N PRO A 193 4.41 -17.10 -11.61
CA PRO A 193 5.41 -16.51 -12.51
C PRO A 193 4.94 -16.17 -13.93
N ALA A 194 3.79 -16.59 -14.35
CA ALA A 194 3.38 -16.51 -15.75
C ALA A 194 2.10 -15.71 -16.04
N SER A 195 1.26 -15.38 -15.04
CA SER A 195 -0.05 -14.78 -15.30
C SER A 195 -0.22 -13.33 -14.81
N TRP A 196 0.73 -12.79 -14.04
CA TRP A 196 0.59 -11.50 -13.38
C TRP A 196 1.21 -10.33 -14.12
N VAL A 197 2.04 -10.59 -15.12
CA VAL A 197 2.67 -9.53 -15.93
C VAL A 197 1.64 -8.76 -16.76
N GLU A 198 0.46 -9.32 -16.98
CA GLU A 198 -0.55 -8.75 -17.88
C GLU A 198 -1.89 -8.39 -17.20
N SER A 199 -2.25 -8.93 -16.04
CA SER A 199 -3.50 -8.58 -15.38
C SER A 199 -3.31 -7.60 -14.22
N VAL A 200 -3.83 -6.40 -14.38
CA VAL A 200 -3.96 -5.42 -13.28
C VAL A 200 -4.89 -6.01 -12.23
N ASN A 201 -4.39 -6.25 -11.00
CA ASN A 201 -5.27 -6.73 -9.94
C ASN A 201 -6.22 -5.62 -9.49
N VAL A 202 -7.44 -5.71 -9.94
CA VAL A 202 -8.50 -4.71 -9.70
C VAL A 202 -8.81 -4.57 -8.22
N LEU A 203 -8.80 -5.67 -7.46
CA LEU A 203 -9.05 -5.62 -6.01
C LEU A 203 -7.93 -4.88 -5.26
N VAL A 204 -6.69 -5.02 -5.72
CA VAL A 204 -5.56 -4.23 -5.16
C VAL A 204 -5.77 -2.74 -5.41
N GLN A 205 -6.16 -2.36 -6.63
CA GLN A 205 -6.44 -0.95 -6.94
C GLN A 205 -7.62 -0.41 -6.14
N LEU A 206 -8.69 -1.21 -5.95
CA LEU A 206 -9.80 -0.84 -5.06
C LEU A 206 -9.31 -0.65 -3.63
N ALA A 207 -8.47 -1.55 -3.10
CA ALA A 207 -7.90 -1.43 -1.75
C ALA A 207 -7.07 -0.14 -1.59
N VAL A 208 -6.20 0.17 -2.55
CA VAL A 208 -5.40 1.41 -2.57
C VAL A 208 -6.31 2.64 -2.60
N SER A 209 -7.31 2.67 -3.48
CA SER A 209 -8.24 3.79 -3.60
C SER A 209 -9.14 3.93 -2.36
N MET A 210 -9.63 2.81 -1.78
CA MET A 210 -10.37 2.81 -0.51
C MET A 210 -9.55 3.37 0.65
N ARG A 211 -8.26 3.04 0.71
CA ARG A 211 -7.38 3.58 1.72
C ARG A 211 -7.11 5.08 1.50
N ALA A 212 -6.90 5.48 0.26
CA ALA A 212 -6.52 6.84 -0.11
C ALA A 212 -7.60 7.89 0.22
N HIS A 213 -8.91 7.55 0.15
CA HIS A 213 -9.95 8.53 0.46
C HIS A 213 -10.10 8.83 1.97
N GLY A 214 -9.53 8.04 2.89
CA GLY A 214 -9.44 8.34 4.33
C GLY A 214 -10.77 8.43 5.10
N ARG A 215 -11.90 8.04 4.49
CA ARG A 215 -13.25 8.15 5.11
C ARG A 215 -13.68 6.87 5.81
N GLY A 216 -12.85 5.83 5.72
CA GLY A 216 -13.24 4.48 6.06
C GLY A 216 -14.21 3.87 5.04
N GLY A 217 -14.18 2.55 4.86
CA GLY A 217 -15.01 1.87 3.88
C GLY A 217 -15.14 0.38 4.15
N LEU A 218 -16.19 -0.22 3.61
CA LEU A 218 -16.41 -1.67 3.67
C LEU A 218 -16.85 -2.15 2.27
N LEU A 219 -16.07 -3.08 1.72
CA LEU A 219 -16.36 -3.76 0.47
C LEU A 219 -16.54 -5.26 0.72
N LEU A 220 -17.66 -5.81 0.31
CA LEU A 220 -17.95 -7.26 0.34
C LEU A 220 -17.75 -7.81 -1.07
N VAL A 221 -16.86 -8.77 -1.24
CA VAL A 221 -16.62 -9.47 -2.51
C VAL A 221 -17.27 -10.85 -2.44
N VAL A 222 -18.33 -11.03 -3.20
CA VAL A 222 -19.19 -12.23 -3.15
C VAL A 222 -19.04 -13.09 -4.42
N PRO A 223 -19.37 -14.40 -4.37
CA PRO A 223 -19.36 -15.23 -5.57
C PRO A 223 -20.34 -14.71 -6.64
N PRO A 224 -19.96 -14.76 -7.93
CA PRO A 224 -20.87 -14.41 -9.00
C PRO A 224 -22.03 -15.41 -9.09
N GLY A 225 -23.20 -14.93 -9.48
CA GLY A 225 -24.40 -15.76 -9.68
C GLY A 225 -25.02 -16.32 -8.39
N SER A 226 -24.46 -16.03 -7.22
CA SER A 226 -25.01 -16.45 -5.91
C SER A 226 -25.79 -15.30 -5.25
N ASP A 227 -26.91 -15.63 -4.66
CA ASP A 227 -27.71 -14.73 -3.81
C ASP A 227 -27.65 -15.10 -2.32
N GLU A 228 -26.82 -16.07 -1.95
CA GLU A 228 -26.70 -16.55 -0.55
C GLU A 228 -26.29 -15.44 0.43
N TRP A 229 -25.49 -14.50 -0.02
CA TRP A 229 -25.05 -13.35 0.78
C TRP A 229 -26.22 -12.48 1.28
N ARG A 230 -27.40 -12.53 0.60
CA ARG A 230 -28.57 -11.72 0.92
C ARG A 230 -29.19 -12.04 2.27
N VAL A 231 -28.97 -13.24 2.81
CA VAL A 231 -29.48 -13.63 4.14
C VAL A 231 -28.74 -12.97 5.29
N SER A 232 -27.55 -12.43 5.01
CA SER A 232 -26.73 -11.68 5.96
C SER A 232 -26.78 -10.16 5.72
N ILE A 233 -27.78 -9.67 4.98
CA ILE A 233 -28.01 -8.25 4.71
C ILE A 233 -29.40 -7.84 5.17
N VAL A 234 -29.50 -6.69 5.82
CA VAL A 234 -30.76 -6.07 6.20
C VAL A 234 -31.54 -5.68 4.94
N ARG A 235 -32.82 -5.98 4.90
CA ARG A 235 -33.71 -5.62 3.78
C ARG A 235 -34.74 -4.56 4.17
N PRO A 236 -35.12 -3.67 3.26
CA PRO A 236 -34.59 -3.50 1.90
C PRO A 236 -33.17 -2.93 1.88
N ILE A 237 -32.39 -3.24 0.83
CA ILE A 237 -31.07 -2.61 0.63
C ILE A 237 -31.31 -1.18 0.17
N SER A 238 -30.66 -0.21 0.82
CA SER A 238 -30.88 1.23 0.56
C SER A 238 -30.56 1.62 -0.88
N TYR A 239 -29.46 1.10 -1.43
CA TYR A 239 -28.99 1.42 -2.77
C TYR A 239 -28.67 0.13 -3.53
N ALA A 240 -29.70 -0.60 -3.93
CA ALA A 240 -29.55 -1.71 -4.88
C ALA A 240 -29.25 -1.14 -6.29
N VAL A 241 -28.33 -1.75 -7.01
CA VAL A 241 -27.94 -1.32 -8.37
C VAL A 241 -28.64 -2.21 -9.39
N GLU A 242 -29.57 -1.60 -10.19
CA GLU A 242 -30.33 -2.31 -11.21
C GLU A 242 -30.38 -1.47 -12.50
N PRO A 243 -29.94 -2.00 -13.65
CA PRO A 243 -29.22 -3.27 -13.81
C PRO A 243 -27.86 -3.23 -13.09
N ARG A 244 -27.30 -4.41 -12.80
CA ARG A 244 -25.96 -4.53 -12.19
C ARG A 244 -24.95 -3.70 -12.97
N PHE A 245 -24.11 -2.94 -12.26
CA PHE A 245 -23.10 -2.15 -12.94
C PHE A 245 -21.89 -3.02 -13.31
N SER A 246 -21.71 -3.26 -14.61
CA SER A 246 -20.66 -4.10 -15.17
C SER A 246 -19.48 -3.33 -15.77
N GLY A 247 -19.38 -2.02 -15.49
CA GLY A 247 -18.31 -1.18 -16.06
C GLY A 247 -16.92 -1.68 -15.71
N LEU A 248 -16.71 -2.01 -14.44
CA LEU A 248 -15.43 -2.54 -13.97
C LEU A 248 -15.15 -3.95 -14.50
N ALA A 249 -16.17 -4.83 -14.53
CA ALA A 249 -16.07 -6.18 -15.08
C ALA A 249 -15.62 -6.16 -16.55
N ARG A 250 -16.19 -5.27 -17.38
CA ARG A 250 -15.80 -5.11 -18.78
C ARG A 250 -14.36 -4.63 -18.95
N LEU A 251 -13.92 -3.70 -18.12
CA LEU A 251 -12.54 -3.23 -18.15
C LEU A 251 -11.55 -4.32 -17.72
N ALA A 252 -11.90 -5.10 -16.70
CA ALA A 252 -11.07 -6.21 -16.24
C ALA A 252 -10.97 -7.35 -17.27
N ALA A 253 -12.04 -7.59 -18.03
CA ALA A 253 -12.10 -8.62 -19.09
C ALA A 253 -11.59 -8.14 -20.45
N ALA A 254 -11.06 -6.91 -20.57
CA ALA A 254 -10.55 -6.40 -21.85
C ALA A 254 -9.31 -7.18 -22.32
N ASP A 255 -9.11 -7.23 -23.65
CA ASP A 255 -7.93 -7.87 -24.23
C ASP A 255 -6.62 -7.24 -23.73
N PRO A 256 -5.54 -8.04 -23.55
CA PRO A 256 -4.23 -7.52 -23.14
C PRO A 256 -3.71 -6.37 -24.02
N ALA A 257 -4.04 -6.38 -25.31
CA ALA A 257 -3.66 -5.30 -26.23
C ALA A 257 -4.37 -3.98 -25.88
N ASP A 258 -5.63 -4.04 -25.47
CA ASP A 258 -6.40 -2.87 -25.04
C ASP A 258 -5.95 -2.38 -23.65
N GLN A 259 -5.62 -3.30 -22.75
CA GLN A 259 -5.12 -2.98 -21.39
C GLN A 259 -3.80 -2.19 -21.41
N ARG A 260 -3.01 -2.27 -22.49
CA ARG A 260 -1.77 -1.51 -22.69
C ARG A 260 -2.00 -0.04 -23.11
N ARG A 261 -3.23 0.33 -23.45
CA ARG A 261 -3.55 1.68 -23.92
C ARG A 261 -3.74 2.65 -22.74
N PRO A 262 -3.17 3.86 -22.79
CA PRO A 262 -3.35 4.87 -21.73
C PRO A 262 -4.82 5.15 -21.40
N ALA A 263 -5.68 5.18 -22.41
CA ALA A 263 -7.12 5.39 -22.24
C ALA A 263 -7.80 4.29 -21.40
N TRP A 264 -7.33 3.05 -21.50
CA TRP A 264 -7.83 1.95 -20.67
C TRP A 264 -7.42 2.13 -19.20
N THR A 265 -6.15 2.46 -18.94
CA THR A 265 -5.63 2.71 -17.59
C THR A 265 -6.39 3.85 -16.92
N GLU A 266 -6.66 4.93 -17.67
CA GLU A 266 -7.43 6.06 -17.17
C GLU A 266 -8.90 5.69 -16.89
N ALA A 267 -9.54 4.91 -17.76
CA ALA A 267 -10.91 4.45 -17.58
C ALA A 267 -11.02 3.49 -16.37
N LEU A 268 -10.05 2.59 -16.20
CA LEU A 268 -9.98 1.69 -15.07
C LEU A 268 -9.83 2.50 -13.77
N GLY A 269 -8.87 3.43 -13.69
CA GLY A 269 -8.64 4.27 -12.51
C GLY A 269 -9.89 5.04 -12.10
N ARG A 270 -10.56 5.73 -13.05
CA ARG A 270 -11.83 6.44 -12.77
C ARG A 270 -12.92 5.51 -12.24
N THR A 271 -13.04 4.30 -12.79
CA THR A 271 -14.07 3.35 -12.37
C THR A 271 -13.77 2.76 -11.00
N VAL A 272 -12.52 2.46 -10.73
CA VAL A 272 -12.02 2.03 -9.40
C VAL A 272 -12.30 3.11 -8.36
N ASP A 273 -11.94 4.36 -8.62
CA ASP A 273 -12.15 5.48 -7.69
C ASP A 273 -13.63 5.72 -7.42
N ALA A 274 -14.48 5.59 -8.44
CA ALA A 274 -15.93 5.71 -8.28
C ALA A 274 -16.48 4.62 -7.35
N ILE A 275 -16.11 3.35 -7.55
CA ILE A 275 -16.57 2.23 -6.69
C ILE A 275 -15.97 2.35 -5.28
N ALA A 276 -14.69 2.68 -5.16
CA ALA A 276 -14.06 2.91 -3.86
C ALA A 276 -14.78 4.01 -3.07
N GLY A 277 -15.18 5.11 -3.73
CA GLY A 277 -15.98 6.17 -3.12
C GLY A 277 -17.31 5.67 -2.54
N LEU A 278 -17.97 4.71 -3.18
CA LEU A 278 -19.23 4.13 -2.70
C LEU A 278 -19.04 3.32 -1.41
N THR A 279 -17.85 2.77 -1.15
CA THR A 279 -17.57 2.04 0.09
C THR A 279 -17.58 2.94 1.34
N ALA A 280 -17.41 4.25 1.16
CA ALA A 280 -17.49 5.23 2.25
C ALA A 280 -18.93 5.55 2.69
N VAL A 281 -19.93 5.18 1.89
CA VAL A 281 -21.35 5.31 2.27
C VAL A 281 -21.63 4.40 3.46
N ASP A 282 -22.46 4.88 4.39
CA ASP A 282 -22.76 4.12 5.60
C ASP A 282 -23.41 2.76 5.27
N GLY A 283 -22.70 1.70 5.61
CA GLY A 283 -22.95 0.31 5.21
C GLY A 283 -21.80 -0.24 4.35
N ALA A 284 -22.08 -1.26 3.57
CA ALA A 284 -21.10 -1.91 2.71
C ALA A 284 -21.44 -1.71 1.22
N ALA A 285 -20.43 -1.65 0.36
CA ALA A 285 -20.58 -1.90 -1.06
C ALA A 285 -20.46 -3.41 -1.32
N ILE A 286 -21.22 -3.93 -2.29
CA ILE A 286 -21.24 -5.36 -2.63
C ILE A 286 -20.83 -5.52 -4.08
N LEU A 287 -19.71 -6.20 -4.29
CA LEU A 287 -19.10 -6.48 -5.59
C LEU A 287 -19.03 -7.99 -5.80
N THR A 288 -19.24 -8.47 -7.01
CA THR A 288 -18.94 -9.88 -7.33
C THR A 288 -17.45 -10.08 -7.54
N ARG A 289 -16.97 -11.34 -7.51
CA ARG A 289 -15.59 -11.68 -7.91
C ARG A 289 -15.28 -11.33 -9.36
N ASP A 290 -16.32 -11.20 -10.20
CA ASP A 290 -16.21 -10.78 -11.59
C ASP A 290 -16.36 -9.25 -11.74
N TYR A 291 -16.28 -8.51 -10.63
CA TYR A 291 -16.30 -7.04 -10.58
C TYR A 291 -17.61 -6.39 -11.00
N GLU A 292 -18.77 -7.05 -10.86
CA GLU A 292 -20.08 -6.43 -11.00
C GLU A 292 -20.51 -5.80 -9.66
N LEU A 293 -20.85 -4.52 -9.65
CA LEU A 293 -21.40 -3.85 -8.47
C LEU A 293 -22.91 -4.16 -8.36
N LEU A 294 -23.29 -4.73 -7.22
CA LEU A 294 -24.66 -5.18 -6.93
C LEU A 294 -25.44 -4.19 -6.07
N ALA A 295 -24.78 -3.54 -5.13
CA ALA A 295 -25.37 -2.61 -4.18
C ALA A 295 -24.30 -1.82 -3.42
N PHE A 296 -24.72 -0.74 -2.74
CA PHE A 296 -23.91 -0.06 -1.73
C PHE A 296 -24.81 0.44 -0.58
N GLY A 297 -24.22 0.88 0.53
CA GLY A 297 -24.98 1.25 1.73
C GLY A 297 -25.72 0.06 2.35
N ALA A 298 -25.25 -1.17 2.09
CA ALA A 298 -25.86 -2.40 2.60
C ALA A 298 -25.51 -2.60 4.08
N LYS A 299 -26.52 -2.74 4.93
CA LYS A 299 -26.32 -3.03 6.36
C LYS A 299 -26.19 -4.53 6.55
N ILE A 300 -25.12 -4.96 7.22
CA ILE A 300 -24.90 -6.36 7.54
C ILE A 300 -25.75 -6.76 8.73
N ALA A 301 -26.38 -7.92 8.62
CA ALA A 301 -27.11 -8.59 9.69
C ALA A 301 -26.50 -9.98 9.90
N ARG A 302 -26.42 -10.41 11.13
CA ARG A 302 -26.04 -11.79 11.45
C ARG A 302 -27.06 -12.75 10.87
N ARG A 303 -26.60 -13.80 10.20
CA ARG A 303 -27.48 -14.88 9.68
C ARG A 303 -28.26 -15.50 10.83
N LYS A 304 -29.57 -15.73 10.63
CA LYS A 304 -30.41 -16.37 11.64
C LYS A 304 -29.86 -17.74 12.03
N GLY A 305 -29.65 -17.95 13.33
CA GLY A 305 -29.09 -19.17 13.87
C GLY A 305 -27.55 -19.26 13.87
N SER A 306 -26.85 -18.29 13.28
CA SER A 306 -25.41 -18.23 13.35
C SER A 306 -24.93 -17.63 14.69
N PRO A 307 -23.84 -18.13 15.30
CA PRO A 307 -23.28 -17.53 16.50
C PRO A 307 -22.69 -16.15 16.18
N GLN A 308 -22.52 -15.35 17.21
CA GLN A 308 -21.72 -14.13 17.11
C GLN A 308 -20.24 -14.50 17.02
N VAL A 309 -19.49 -13.80 16.17
CA VAL A 309 -18.04 -13.99 16.08
C VAL A 309 -17.37 -13.31 17.27
N GLU A 310 -16.75 -14.11 18.11
CA GLU A 310 -16.02 -13.64 19.30
C GLU A 310 -14.51 -13.67 19.11
N GLN A 311 -14.02 -14.44 18.14
CA GLN A 311 -12.60 -14.62 17.89
C GLN A 311 -12.29 -14.58 16.40
N VAL A 312 -11.19 -13.90 16.06
CA VAL A 312 -10.59 -13.89 14.73
C VAL A 312 -9.08 -14.03 14.84
N MET A 313 -8.47 -14.68 13.89
CA MET A 313 -7.01 -14.73 13.80
C MET A 313 -6.50 -13.51 13.06
N VAL A 314 -5.70 -12.69 13.73
CA VAL A 314 -5.05 -11.51 13.14
C VAL A 314 -3.67 -11.88 12.66
N THR A 315 -3.36 -11.48 11.45
CA THR A 315 -2.02 -11.62 10.86
C THR A 315 -1.57 -10.29 10.25
N GLU A 316 -0.28 -10.07 10.19
CA GLU A 316 0.34 -8.91 9.54
C GLU A 316 1.57 -9.38 8.75
N PRO A 317 1.78 -8.94 7.49
CA PRO A 317 2.89 -9.37 6.64
C PRO A 317 4.19 -8.62 7.00
N ILE A 318 4.65 -8.80 8.24
CA ILE A 318 5.87 -8.19 8.76
C ILE A 318 6.81 -9.25 9.34
N GLU A 319 8.13 -9.01 9.24
CA GLU A 319 9.13 -9.90 9.83
C GLU A 319 8.92 -10.00 11.35
N GLY A 320 8.94 -11.25 11.84
CA GLY A 320 8.71 -11.53 13.26
C GLY A 320 7.24 -11.40 13.70
N GLY A 321 6.33 -11.11 12.78
CA GLY A 321 4.88 -11.13 13.03
C GLY A 321 4.41 -12.53 13.42
N THR A 322 3.62 -12.63 14.47
CA THR A 322 2.99 -13.89 14.91
C THR A 322 1.49 -13.76 14.87
N PRO A 323 0.77 -14.75 14.29
CA PRO A 323 -0.69 -14.77 14.35
C PRO A 323 -1.21 -14.67 15.78
N ALA A 324 -2.24 -13.87 15.99
CA ALA A 324 -2.85 -13.68 17.29
C ALA A 324 -4.37 -13.83 17.22
N ILE A 325 -4.96 -14.55 18.17
CA ILE A 325 -6.41 -14.66 18.28
C ILE A 325 -6.90 -13.51 19.16
N VAL A 326 -7.81 -12.71 18.61
CA VAL A 326 -8.36 -11.54 19.30
C VAL A 326 -9.87 -11.44 19.09
N HIS A 327 -10.57 -10.69 19.96
CA HIS A 327 -11.95 -10.30 19.70
C HIS A 327 -12.00 -9.25 18.56
N PRO A 328 -12.96 -9.34 17.61
CA PRO A 328 -13.03 -8.42 16.47
C PRO A 328 -13.10 -6.94 16.84
N GLU A 329 -13.61 -6.59 18.02
CA GLU A 329 -13.63 -5.20 18.54
C GLU A 329 -12.24 -4.59 18.71
N HIS A 330 -11.22 -5.42 18.96
CA HIS A 330 -9.84 -4.95 19.10
C HIS A 330 -9.20 -4.57 17.75
N LEU A 331 -9.82 -4.93 16.63
CA LEU A 331 -9.35 -4.55 15.29
C LEU A 331 -9.80 -3.14 14.90
N GLY A 332 -10.95 -2.70 15.41
CA GLY A 332 -11.52 -1.40 15.07
C GLY A 332 -13.02 -1.31 15.34
N GLY A 333 -13.69 -0.37 14.68
CA GLY A 333 -15.11 -0.09 14.89
C GLY A 333 -16.07 -1.08 14.25
N THR A 334 -17.32 -0.66 14.11
CA THR A 334 -18.47 -1.48 13.64
C THR A 334 -18.24 -2.13 12.27
N ARG A 335 -17.44 -1.53 11.38
CA ARG A 335 -17.13 -2.14 10.07
C ARG A 335 -16.30 -3.42 10.20
N HIS A 336 -15.36 -3.49 11.14
CA HIS A 336 -14.57 -4.70 11.40
C HIS A 336 -15.44 -5.81 11.98
N LEU A 337 -16.29 -5.48 12.96
CA LEU A 337 -17.26 -6.44 13.53
C LEU A 337 -18.20 -7.00 12.45
N SER A 338 -18.74 -6.11 11.61
CA SER A 338 -19.63 -6.49 10.53
C SER A 338 -18.92 -7.35 9.48
N ALA A 339 -17.69 -7.03 9.11
CA ALA A 339 -16.89 -7.82 8.17
C ALA A 339 -16.58 -9.21 8.72
N ALA A 340 -16.14 -9.31 9.98
CA ALA A 340 -15.87 -10.58 10.62
C ALA A 340 -17.14 -11.47 10.67
N GLN A 341 -18.29 -10.92 11.06
CA GLN A 341 -19.56 -11.64 11.11
C GLN A 341 -20.00 -12.09 9.71
N PHE A 342 -19.93 -11.21 8.72
CA PHE A 342 -20.31 -11.55 7.35
C PHE A 342 -19.42 -12.65 6.76
N THR A 343 -18.12 -12.58 6.98
CA THR A 343 -17.15 -13.60 6.54
C THR A 343 -17.43 -14.96 7.20
N HIS A 344 -17.72 -14.96 8.50
CA HIS A 344 -18.09 -16.18 9.23
C HIS A 344 -19.37 -16.79 8.67
N ASP A 345 -20.40 -15.98 8.42
CA ASP A 345 -21.72 -16.45 8.00
C ASP A 345 -21.73 -16.97 6.57
N GLN A 346 -20.89 -16.41 5.69
CA GLN A 346 -20.86 -16.67 4.24
C GLN A 346 -19.68 -17.53 3.79
N ARG A 347 -18.58 -17.60 4.55
CA ARG A 347 -17.36 -18.40 4.35
C ARG A 347 -16.67 -18.26 2.99
N ASN A 348 -17.40 -18.15 1.88
CA ASN A 348 -16.86 -18.05 0.51
C ASN A 348 -16.88 -16.59 0.01
N VAL A 349 -16.41 -15.66 0.82
CA VAL A 349 -16.37 -14.23 0.53
C VAL A 349 -15.05 -13.62 0.99
N LEU A 350 -14.75 -12.42 0.48
CA LEU A 350 -13.72 -11.55 1.04
C LEU A 350 -14.38 -10.26 1.50
N CYS A 351 -13.93 -9.72 2.63
CA CYS A 351 -14.35 -8.40 3.09
C CYS A 351 -13.13 -7.51 3.23
N LEU A 352 -13.14 -6.36 2.55
CA LEU A 352 -12.08 -5.37 2.61
C LEU A 352 -12.56 -4.20 3.47
N VAL A 353 -11.82 -3.89 4.52
CA VAL A 353 -12.13 -2.80 5.46
C VAL A 353 -11.01 -1.77 5.45
N ALA A 354 -11.33 -0.56 5.02
CA ALA A 354 -10.49 0.61 5.22
C ALA A 354 -10.94 1.35 6.47
N SER A 355 -10.02 1.67 7.36
CA SER A 355 -10.26 2.52 8.52
C SER A 355 -9.92 3.98 8.24
N GLN A 356 -10.47 4.90 9.04
CA GLN A 356 -10.18 6.34 8.94
C GLN A 356 -8.74 6.68 9.38
N ASP A 357 -8.15 5.85 10.23
CA ASP A 357 -6.77 5.96 10.71
C ASP A 357 -5.72 5.36 9.74
N GLY A 358 -6.14 4.98 8.52
CA GLY A 358 -5.25 4.45 7.49
C GLY A 358 -4.97 2.95 7.56
N ARG A 359 -5.51 2.23 8.55
CA ARG A 359 -5.44 0.77 8.61
C ARG A 359 -6.28 0.13 7.53
N PHE A 360 -5.82 -1.02 7.05
CA PHE A 360 -6.55 -1.79 6.04
C PHE A 360 -6.50 -3.28 6.38
N THR A 361 -7.70 -3.89 6.47
CA THR A 361 -7.85 -5.30 6.86
C THR A 361 -8.63 -6.07 5.81
N VAL A 362 -8.13 -7.22 5.41
CA VAL A 362 -8.82 -8.20 4.56
C VAL A 362 -9.31 -9.34 5.45
N PHE A 363 -10.62 -9.56 5.47
CA PHE A 363 -11.22 -10.69 6.16
C PHE A 363 -11.50 -11.82 5.19
N ALA A 364 -11.11 -13.02 5.55
CA ALA A 364 -11.35 -14.26 4.82
C ALA A 364 -11.62 -15.41 5.78
N TRP A 365 -12.37 -16.43 5.33
CA TRP A 365 -12.54 -17.67 6.07
C TRP A 365 -11.36 -18.59 5.82
N SER A 366 -10.76 -19.13 6.89
CA SER A 366 -9.76 -20.18 6.82
C SER A 366 -10.42 -21.55 7.04
N PRO A 367 -10.45 -22.43 6.04
CA PRO A 367 -10.93 -23.80 6.23
C PRO A 367 -9.99 -24.64 7.10
N CYS A 368 -8.69 -24.32 7.12
CA CYS A 368 -7.68 -25.04 7.89
C CYS A 368 -7.83 -24.82 9.39
N GLU A 369 -8.13 -23.57 9.78
CA GLU A 369 -8.27 -23.17 11.18
C GLU A 369 -9.73 -23.10 11.64
N ASP A 370 -10.70 -23.34 10.73
CA ASP A 370 -12.17 -23.24 10.94
C ASP A 370 -12.58 -21.92 11.62
N MET A 371 -11.93 -20.81 11.22
CA MET A 371 -12.19 -19.49 11.77
C MET A 371 -11.96 -18.36 10.75
N VAL A 372 -12.40 -17.15 11.11
CA VAL A 372 -12.17 -15.95 10.32
C VAL A 372 -10.75 -15.44 10.54
N HIS A 373 -10.04 -15.22 9.47
CA HIS A 373 -8.74 -14.52 9.44
C HIS A 373 -8.95 -13.03 9.11
N ALA A 374 -8.21 -12.19 9.78
CA ALA A 374 -8.14 -10.75 9.59
C ALA A 374 -6.69 -10.37 9.24
N HIS A 375 -6.40 -10.27 7.94
CA HIS A 375 -5.07 -9.92 7.44
C HIS A 375 -4.93 -8.39 7.41
N ARG A 376 -4.08 -7.84 8.26
CA ARG A 376 -3.75 -6.42 8.28
C ARG A 376 -2.68 -6.15 7.24
N VAL A 377 -3.06 -5.47 6.16
CA VAL A 377 -2.22 -5.32 4.96
C VAL A 377 -1.89 -3.86 4.63
N GLU A 378 -2.12 -2.94 5.56
CA GLU A 378 -1.83 -1.52 5.36
C GLU A 378 -0.39 -1.25 4.94
N VAL A 379 0.58 -2.01 5.46
CA VAL A 379 2.01 -1.87 5.12
C VAL A 379 2.31 -2.13 3.64
N LEU A 380 1.41 -2.81 2.93
CA LEU A 380 1.55 -3.14 1.51
C LEU A 380 0.86 -2.10 0.60
N LEU A 381 -0.01 -1.25 1.15
CA LEU A 381 -0.88 -0.33 0.40
C LEU A 381 -0.46 1.14 0.49
N ILE A 382 0.65 1.43 1.17
CA ILE A 382 1.17 2.79 1.36
C ILE A 382 1.93 3.24 0.12
#